data_c337fe9978326f2f77b1c9b9a9b5663e
#
_entry.id   c337fe9978326f2f77b1c9b9a9b5663e
#
_cell.length_a   1.000
_cell.length_b   1.000
_cell.length_c   1.000
_cell.angle_alpha   90.00
_cell.angle_beta   90.00
_cell.angle_gamma   90.00
#
_symmetry.space_group_name_H-M   'P 1'
#
loop_
_entity.id
_entity.type
_entity.pdbx_description
1 polymer ?
#
loop_
_entity_poly.entity_id
_entity_poly.type
_entity_poly.pdbx_seq_one_letter_code
_entity_poly.pdbx_strand_id
1 'polypeptide(L)'
;MTARRLIISPNWIGDAVMAQPLVQLLHKEDPHSPIDVLAPTWVAPVWRAMREIDTVIETPLKHGKLQLGHRWKFARQLRQRGYRAAYVLPNTLKFALIPWLAGITHRIGYKGESRYGLINRMHHDDRAAPRPMVSFYAALAHAPAHHFAHPDQLPKPRLHLDEERRKKALDETGVQFGKPLIAFAPGAEFGSAKRWPTTHFAQLAHIVRDAYPEADIVLLGSAKDHDVCEEIAAQVGPKVKNMAGVTTLEQALAVLASSDAVVSNDSGLLHIASALNRPVIGLYGPTDPDHAPPFSDVAKTISLRLSCSPCKKRICPLKHQNCMRQMEAQMVWDSLRGMLAS
;
A
#
# COMPACT_ATOMS: atom_id res chain seq x y z
N MET A 1 25.52 -22.83 -5.08
CA MET A 1 24.45 -22.01 -5.67
C MET A 1 23.62 -21.41 -4.52
N THR A 2 23.57 -20.08 -4.43
CA THR A 2 22.77 -19.37 -3.43
C THR A 2 21.28 -19.71 -3.63
N ALA A 3 20.58 -20.01 -2.55
CA ALA A 3 19.20 -20.51 -2.58
C ALA A 3 18.23 -19.34 -2.86
N ARG A 4 17.68 -19.21 -4.07
CA ARG A 4 16.69 -18.17 -4.42
C ARG A 4 15.40 -18.32 -3.61
N ARG A 5 14.82 -17.18 -3.27
CA ARG A 5 13.52 -17.04 -2.56
C ARG A 5 12.48 -16.41 -3.48
N LEU A 6 11.24 -16.86 -3.37
CA LEU A 6 10.11 -16.35 -4.16
C LEU A 6 9.06 -15.77 -3.21
N ILE A 7 8.62 -14.55 -3.46
CA ILE A 7 7.44 -13.95 -2.81
C ILE A 7 6.26 -14.05 -3.77
N ILE A 8 5.15 -14.60 -3.32
CA ILE A 8 3.87 -14.49 -4.05
C ILE A 8 3.15 -13.26 -3.49
N SER A 9 3.08 -12.21 -4.29
CA SER A 9 2.56 -10.90 -3.92
C SER A 9 1.08 -10.94 -3.52
N PRO A 10 0.66 -10.11 -2.54
CA PRO A 10 -0.75 -9.77 -2.37
C PRO A 10 -1.26 -8.96 -3.57
N ASN A 11 -2.58 -8.84 -3.68
CA ASN A 11 -3.22 -8.10 -4.78
C ASN A 11 -3.42 -6.60 -4.47
N TRP A 12 -3.24 -6.20 -3.23
CA TRP A 12 -3.46 -4.84 -2.77
C TRP A 12 -2.12 -4.10 -2.61
N ILE A 13 -2.09 -2.87 -3.06
CA ILE A 13 -0.90 -1.99 -3.00
C ILE A 13 -0.44 -1.78 -1.56
N GLY A 14 -1.37 -1.47 -0.64
CA GLY A 14 -1.06 -1.27 0.78
C GLY A 14 -0.46 -2.52 1.42
N ASP A 15 -1.03 -3.70 1.13
CA ASP A 15 -0.50 -4.99 1.60
C ASP A 15 0.91 -5.26 1.08
N ALA A 16 1.19 -4.91 -0.18
CA ALA A 16 2.53 -5.07 -0.75
C ALA A 16 3.55 -4.19 -0.02
N VAL A 17 3.21 -2.94 0.28
CA VAL A 17 4.07 -2.05 1.09
C VAL A 17 4.25 -2.60 2.50
N MET A 18 3.17 -2.99 3.17
CA MET A 18 3.22 -3.54 4.54
C MET A 18 3.93 -4.90 4.62
N ALA A 19 4.13 -5.58 3.50
CA ALA A 19 4.91 -6.82 3.43
C ALA A 19 6.42 -6.59 3.30
N GLN A 20 6.90 -5.36 3.06
CA GLN A 20 8.35 -5.10 2.92
C GLN A 20 9.17 -5.49 4.15
N PRO A 21 8.71 -5.33 5.41
CA PRO A 21 9.46 -5.83 6.58
C PRO A 21 9.84 -7.31 6.49
N LEU A 22 8.98 -8.17 5.94
CA LEU A 22 9.32 -9.56 5.65
C LEU A 22 10.55 -9.65 4.72
N VAL A 23 10.53 -8.89 3.63
CA VAL A 23 11.60 -8.92 2.62
C VAL A 23 12.91 -8.40 3.21
N GLN A 24 12.85 -7.33 3.99
CA GLN A 24 14.00 -6.75 4.69
C GLN A 24 14.62 -7.74 5.69
N LEU A 25 13.80 -8.47 6.45
CA LEU A 25 14.26 -9.51 7.38
C LEU A 25 14.92 -10.68 6.61
N LEU A 26 14.32 -11.12 5.52
CA LEU A 26 14.89 -12.18 4.67
C LEU A 26 16.22 -11.74 4.04
N HIS A 27 16.30 -10.51 3.55
CA HIS A 27 17.54 -9.97 3.00
C HIS A 27 18.63 -9.81 4.07
N LYS A 28 18.27 -9.38 5.28
CA LYS A 28 19.18 -9.29 6.42
C LYS A 28 19.73 -10.65 6.85
N GLU A 29 18.90 -11.71 6.81
CA GLU A 29 19.28 -13.08 7.15
C GLU A 29 20.32 -13.64 6.17
N ASP A 30 20.13 -13.42 4.87
CA ASP A 30 21.07 -13.84 3.81
C ASP A 30 21.03 -12.82 2.66
N PRO A 31 21.94 -11.81 2.69
CA PRO A 31 22.01 -10.75 1.68
C PRO A 31 22.39 -11.26 0.26
N HIS A 32 23.00 -12.44 0.18
CA HIS A 32 23.42 -13.04 -1.09
C HIS A 32 22.35 -13.93 -1.72
N SER A 33 21.25 -14.20 -1.02
CA SER A 33 20.13 -14.98 -1.53
C SER A 33 19.15 -14.10 -2.29
N PRO A 34 19.06 -14.23 -3.63
CA PRO A 34 18.16 -13.40 -4.42
C PRO A 34 16.71 -13.58 -4.02
N ILE A 35 15.96 -12.48 -3.98
CA ILE A 35 14.53 -12.47 -3.68
C ILE A 35 13.76 -11.98 -4.92
N ASP A 36 13.02 -12.90 -5.54
CA ASP A 36 12.13 -12.58 -6.66
C ASP A 36 10.68 -12.46 -6.17
N VAL A 37 9.90 -11.65 -6.87
CA VAL A 37 8.47 -11.49 -6.57
C VAL A 37 7.63 -11.86 -7.78
N LEU A 38 6.63 -12.70 -7.59
CA LEU A 38 5.55 -12.93 -8.57
C LEU A 38 4.38 -12.01 -8.21
N ALA A 39 4.16 -10.95 -8.98
CA ALA A 39 3.20 -9.90 -8.68
C ALA A 39 2.20 -9.66 -9.80
N PRO A 40 0.96 -9.22 -9.48
CA PRO A 40 0.07 -8.63 -10.47
C PRO A 40 0.69 -7.37 -11.07
N THR A 41 0.43 -7.12 -12.36
CA THR A 41 0.98 -5.97 -13.10
C THR A 41 0.72 -4.63 -12.39
N TRP A 42 -0.46 -4.45 -11.80
CA TRP A 42 -0.83 -3.20 -11.10
C TRP A 42 -0.17 -3.01 -9.72
N VAL A 43 0.49 -4.03 -9.16
CA VAL A 43 1.24 -3.94 -7.90
C VAL A 43 2.75 -3.96 -8.15
N ALA A 44 3.18 -4.45 -9.31
CA ALA A 44 4.58 -4.62 -9.67
C ALA A 44 5.46 -3.37 -9.46
N PRO A 45 5.01 -2.13 -9.75
CA PRO A 45 5.82 -0.91 -9.51
C PRO A 45 6.23 -0.73 -8.05
N VAL A 46 5.38 -1.14 -7.09
CA VAL A 46 5.72 -1.07 -5.64
C VAL A 46 6.90 -1.99 -5.33
N TRP A 47 6.86 -3.24 -5.83
CA TRP A 47 7.93 -4.20 -5.62
C TRP A 47 9.25 -3.78 -6.29
N ARG A 48 9.18 -3.15 -7.47
CA ARG A 48 10.36 -2.60 -8.15
C ARG A 48 11.00 -1.43 -7.42
N ALA A 49 10.26 -0.77 -6.53
CA ALA A 49 10.77 0.31 -5.70
C ALA A 49 11.43 -0.19 -4.39
N MET A 50 11.46 -1.50 -4.14
CA MET A 50 12.12 -2.13 -2.98
C MET A 50 13.53 -2.59 -3.37
N ARG A 51 14.54 -2.12 -2.66
CA ARG A 51 15.96 -2.43 -2.97
C ARG A 51 16.35 -3.89 -2.73
N GLU A 52 15.59 -4.56 -1.88
CA GLU A 52 15.81 -5.96 -1.51
C GLU A 52 15.35 -6.95 -2.59
N ILE A 53 14.61 -6.48 -3.59
CA ILE A 53 14.04 -7.31 -4.66
C ILE A 53 14.97 -7.34 -5.87
N ASP A 54 15.31 -8.54 -6.29
CA ASP A 54 16.12 -8.80 -7.48
C ASP A 54 15.29 -8.70 -8.77
N THR A 55 14.20 -9.49 -8.85
CA THR A 55 13.37 -9.55 -10.05
C THR A 55 11.90 -9.52 -9.70
N VAL A 56 11.13 -8.68 -10.38
CA VAL A 56 9.66 -8.70 -10.35
C VAL A 56 9.15 -9.40 -11.60
N ILE A 57 8.48 -10.55 -11.38
CA ILE A 57 7.84 -11.36 -12.43
C ILE A 57 6.38 -10.97 -12.47
N GLU A 58 5.97 -10.31 -13.53
CA GLU A 58 4.56 -9.91 -13.67
C GLU A 58 3.68 -11.07 -14.12
N THR A 59 2.50 -11.15 -13.55
CA THR A 59 1.49 -12.13 -13.94
C THR A 59 0.18 -11.45 -14.34
N PRO A 60 -0.37 -11.81 -15.51
CA PRO A 60 -1.66 -11.30 -15.95
C PRO A 60 -2.86 -12.03 -15.29
N LEU A 61 -2.63 -12.76 -14.20
CA LEU A 61 -3.68 -13.51 -13.51
C LEU A 61 -4.76 -12.59 -12.96
N LYS A 62 -5.98 -12.72 -13.48
CA LYS A 62 -7.12 -11.88 -13.07
C LYS A 62 -7.61 -12.25 -11.67
N HIS A 63 -7.96 -11.21 -10.91
CA HIS A 63 -8.57 -11.38 -9.59
C HIS A 63 -9.86 -12.22 -9.68
N GLY A 64 -10.09 -13.10 -8.71
CA GLY A 64 -11.30 -13.95 -8.66
C GLY A 64 -11.27 -15.21 -9.53
N LYS A 65 -10.43 -15.31 -10.58
CA LYS A 65 -10.40 -16.46 -11.50
C LYS A 65 -9.32 -17.48 -11.13
N LEU A 66 -9.62 -18.79 -11.30
CA LEU A 66 -8.68 -19.87 -10.98
C LEU A 66 -7.57 -19.98 -12.01
N GLN A 67 -7.86 -19.91 -13.31
CA GLN A 67 -6.91 -19.90 -14.45
C GLN A 67 -5.80 -20.97 -14.35
N LEU A 68 -6.15 -22.24 -14.17
CA LEU A 68 -5.22 -23.35 -13.93
C LEU A 68 -4.11 -23.45 -14.99
N GLY A 69 -4.44 -23.32 -16.28
CA GLY A 69 -3.46 -23.40 -17.36
C GLY A 69 -2.37 -22.32 -17.28
N HIS A 70 -2.76 -21.08 -16.94
CA HIS A 70 -1.79 -20.00 -16.75
C HIS A 70 -0.90 -20.25 -15.52
N ARG A 71 -1.48 -20.74 -14.42
CA ARG A 71 -0.71 -21.07 -13.20
C ARG A 71 0.29 -22.20 -13.47
N TRP A 72 -0.11 -23.21 -14.21
CA TRP A 72 0.78 -24.29 -14.59
C TRP A 72 1.94 -23.82 -15.49
N LYS A 73 1.64 -22.96 -16.49
CA LYS A 73 2.66 -22.34 -17.34
C LYS A 73 3.68 -21.54 -16.50
N PHE A 74 3.22 -20.68 -15.58
CA PHE A 74 4.09 -19.96 -14.66
C PHE A 74 4.89 -20.90 -13.76
N ALA A 75 4.26 -21.90 -13.18
CA ALA A 75 4.94 -22.89 -12.35
C ALA A 75 6.10 -23.58 -13.08
N ARG A 76 5.94 -23.92 -14.36
CA ARG A 76 7.03 -24.48 -15.17
C ARG A 76 8.19 -23.50 -15.35
N GLN A 77 7.92 -22.23 -15.59
CA GLN A 77 8.95 -21.21 -15.70
C GLN A 77 9.70 -21.01 -14.37
N LEU A 78 8.95 -20.98 -13.25
CA LEU A 78 9.53 -20.83 -11.92
C LEU A 78 10.39 -22.03 -11.51
N ARG A 79 10.03 -23.26 -11.92
CA ARG A 79 10.84 -24.46 -11.64
C ARG A 79 12.26 -24.34 -12.17
N GLN A 80 12.45 -23.71 -13.32
CA GLN A 80 13.77 -23.54 -13.94
C GLN A 80 14.66 -22.54 -13.18
N ARG A 81 14.07 -21.69 -12.32
CA ARG A 81 14.81 -20.69 -11.55
C ARG A 81 15.42 -21.19 -10.23
N GLY A 82 15.10 -22.43 -9.82
CA GLY A 82 15.74 -23.08 -8.67
C GLY A 82 15.38 -22.50 -7.30
N TYR A 83 14.15 -22.03 -7.11
CA TYR A 83 13.69 -21.51 -5.82
C TYR A 83 13.70 -22.60 -4.74
N ARG A 84 14.28 -22.29 -3.57
CA ARG A 84 14.27 -23.15 -2.39
C ARG A 84 13.06 -22.90 -1.50
N ALA A 85 12.64 -21.65 -1.40
CA ALA A 85 11.52 -21.22 -0.55
C ALA A 85 10.57 -20.29 -1.31
N ALA A 86 9.28 -20.41 -1.01
CA ALA A 86 8.24 -19.51 -1.48
C ALA A 86 7.39 -19.01 -0.30
N TYR A 87 7.22 -17.72 -0.21
CA TYR A 87 6.39 -17.03 0.78
C TYR A 87 5.07 -16.62 0.11
N VAL A 88 3.97 -17.28 0.50
CA VAL A 88 2.66 -17.09 -0.12
C VAL A 88 1.85 -16.13 0.71
N LEU A 89 1.88 -14.84 0.36
CA LEU A 89 1.24 -13.77 1.14
C LEU A 89 -0.31 -13.79 1.04
N PRO A 90 -0.92 -14.05 -0.14
CA PRO A 90 -2.38 -14.22 -0.20
C PRO A 90 -2.84 -15.51 0.49
N ASN A 91 -3.95 -15.41 1.23
CA ASN A 91 -4.51 -16.54 2.01
C ASN A 91 -5.45 -17.45 1.22
N THR A 92 -5.37 -17.46 -0.11
CA THR A 92 -6.25 -18.28 -0.96
C THR A 92 -5.53 -19.50 -1.55
N LEU A 93 -6.27 -20.58 -1.73
CA LEU A 93 -5.76 -21.85 -2.27
C LEU A 93 -5.06 -21.67 -3.63
N LYS A 94 -5.66 -20.89 -4.51
CA LYS A 94 -5.15 -20.69 -5.88
C LYS A 94 -3.73 -20.10 -5.96
N PHE A 95 -3.30 -19.33 -4.96
CA PHE A 95 -1.94 -18.80 -4.92
C PHE A 95 -0.93 -19.81 -4.38
N ALA A 96 -1.36 -20.72 -3.51
CA ALA A 96 -0.53 -21.80 -3.00
C ALA A 96 -0.24 -22.89 -4.06
N LEU A 97 -1.09 -23.01 -5.09
CA LEU A 97 -0.88 -23.96 -6.20
C LEU A 97 0.38 -23.63 -7.00
N ILE A 98 0.72 -22.38 -7.21
CA ILE A 98 1.87 -21.96 -8.05
C ILE A 98 3.19 -22.55 -7.53
N PRO A 99 3.62 -22.27 -6.29
CA PRO A 99 4.87 -22.80 -5.76
C PRO A 99 4.83 -24.32 -5.56
N TRP A 100 3.67 -24.92 -5.30
CA TRP A 100 3.51 -26.35 -5.22
C TRP A 100 3.75 -27.02 -6.59
N LEU A 101 3.12 -26.54 -7.66
CA LEU A 101 3.31 -27.03 -9.03
C LEU A 101 4.74 -26.78 -9.52
N ALA A 102 5.40 -25.71 -9.07
CA ALA A 102 6.80 -25.43 -9.37
C ALA A 102 7.77 -26.37 -8.64
N GLY A 103 7.31 -27.19 -7.69
CA GLY A 103 8.14 -28.11 -6.91
C GLY A 103 9.02 -27.41 -5.88
N ILE A 104 8.65 -26.19 -5.42
CA ILE A 104 9.43 -25.45 -4.41
C ILE A 104 9.33 -26.17 -3.06
N THR A 105 10.49 -26.47 -2.46
CA THR A 105 10.59 -27.32 -1.25
C THR A 105 9.90 -26.72 -0.04
N HIS A 106 10.19 -25.44 0.29
CA HIS A 106 9.60 -24.75 1.44
C HIS A 106 8.54 -23.78 0.97
N ARG A 107 7.31 -24.00 1.38
CA ARG A 107 6.16 -23.18 1.02
C ARG A 107 5.53 -22.65 2.30
N ILE A 108 5.85 -21.38 2.57
CA ILE A 108 5.54 -20.67 3.81
C ILE A 108 4.29 -19.81 3.60
N GLY A 109 3.40 -19.78 4.56
CA GLY A 109 2.20 -18.93 4.51
C GLY A 109 1.26 -19.20 5.67
N TYR A 110 0.22 -18.36 5.79
CA TYR A 110 -0.77 -18.53 6.84
C TYR A 110 -1.80 -19.61 6.52
N LYS A 111 -2.41 -20.19 7.56
CA LYS A 111 -3.65 -20.95 7.43
C LYS A 111 -4.73 -20.03 6.84
N GLY A 112 -5.24 -20.39 5.69
CA GLY A 112 -6.29 -19.65 4.98
C GLY A 112 -7.39 -20.61 4.51
N GLU A 113 -7.77 -20.50 3.24
CA GLU A 113 -8.60 -21.52 2.56
C GLU A 113 -7.93 -22.91 2.68
N SER A 114 -8.68 -24.00 2.39
CA SER A 114 -8.17 -25.38 2.47
C SER A 114 -6.94 -25.58 1.59
N ARG A 115 -5.74 -25.32 2.11
CA ARG A 115 -4.46 -25.41 1.41
C ARG A 115 -3.42 -26.24 2.16
N TYR A 116 -3.91 -27.23 2.92
CA TYR A 116 -3.09 -28.24 3.58
C TYR A 116 -2.31 -29.03 2.54
N GLY A 117 -1.03 -29.30 2.79
CA GLY A 117 -0.13 -29.94 1.83
C GLY A 117 0.42 -29.02 0.73
N LEU A 118 -0.32 -27.97 0.33
CA LEU A 118 0.20 -26.94 -0.58
C LEU A 118 1.14 -25.99 0.15
N ILE A 119 0.80 -25.56 1.35
CA ILE A 119 1.68 -24.90 2.31
C ILE A 119 2.18 -25.94 3.30
N ASN A 120 3.50 -26.07 3.45
CA ASN A 120 4.13 -27.05 4.34
C ASN A 120 4.86 -26.43 5.54
N ARG A 121 4.98 -25.10 5.59
CA ARG A 121 5.37 -24.32 6.76
C ARG A 121 4.25 -23.33 7.04
N MET A 122 3.26 -23.79 7.80
CA MET A 122 2.00 -23.09 7.99
C MET A 122 2.01 -22.28 9.28
N HIS A 123 1.82 -20.96 9.14
CA HIS A 123 1.58 -20.04 10.24
C HIS A 123 0.09 -19.99 10.59
N HIS A 124 -0.20 -19.73 11.85
CA HIS A 124 -1.55 -19.52 12.35
C HIS A 124 -1.70 -18.09 12.82
N ASP A 125 -2.81 -17.47 12.49
CA ASP A 125 -3.16 -16.13 12.94
C ASP A 125 -4.30 -16.21 13.96
N ASP A 126 -4.14 -15.51 15.08
CA ASP A 126 -5.20 -15.40 16.07
C ASP A 126 -6.11 -14.22 15.69
N ARG A 127 -7.30 -14.56 15.23
CA ARG A 127 -8.31 -13.56 14.87
C ARG A 127 -8.88 -12.81 16.07
N ALA A 128 -8.76 -13.38 17.25
CA ALA A 128 -9.23 -12.74 18.49
C ALA A 128 -8.22 -11.69 18.99
N ALA A 129 -6.95 -11.83 18.61
CA ALA A 129 -5.88 -10.87 18.93
C ALA A 129 -5.27 -10.34 17.61
N PRO A 130 -5.99 -9.49 16.85
CA PRO A 130 -5.51 -8.98 15.58
C PRO A 130 -4.25 -8.14 15.78
N ARG A 131 -3.23 -8.47 15.01
CA ARG A 131 -1.95 -7.75 15.00
C ARG A 131 -1.86 -6.82 13.81
N PRO A 132 -0.97 -5.82 13.86
CA PRO A 132 -0.70 -4.98 12.70
C PRO A 132 -0.27 -5.82 11.49
N MET A 133 -0.69 -5.40 10.29
CA MET A 133 -0.39 -6.12 9.05
C MET A 133 1.11 -6.21 8.77
N VAL A 134 1.91 -5.23 9.20
CA VAL A 134 3.37 -5.28 9.10
C VAL A 134 3.94 -6.45 9.91
N SER A 135 3.46 -6.67 11.14
CA SER A 135 3.84 -7.80 12.00
C SER A 135 3.34 -9.13 11.45
N PHE A 136 2.14 -9.12 10.87
CA PHE A 136 1.55 -10.30 10.22
C PHE A 136 2.44 -10.82 9.10
N TYR A 137 2.88 -9.95 8.18
CA TYR A 137 3.76 -10.36 7.08
C TYR A 137 5.18 -10.68 7.57
N ALA A 138 5.74 -9.87 8.45
CA ALA A 138 7.10 -10.05 8.96
C ALA A 138 7.31 -11.39 9.68
N ALA A 139 6.29 -11.89 10.37
CA ALA A 139 6.36 -13.17 11.07
C ALA A 139 6.67 -14.36 10.14
N LEU A 140 6.36 -14.26 8.84
CA LEU A 140 6.67 -15.30 7.87
C LEU A 140 8.16 -15.51 7.64
N ALA A 141 9.03 -14.57 8.04
CA ALA A 141 10.47 -14.72 7.98
C ALA A 141 11.00 -15.73 9.02
N HIS A 142 10.21 -16.08 10.03
CA HIS A 142 10.60 -16.91 11.14
C HIS A 142 9.87 -18.27 11.14
N ALA A 143 10.16 -19.09 12.15
CA ALA A 143 9.43 -20.34 12.34
C ALA A 143 7.93 -20.09 12.63
N PRO A 144 7.03 -20.99 12.23
CA PRO A 144 5.63 -20.94 12.65
C PRO A 144 5.51 -20.77 14.16
N ALA A 145 4.56 -19.99 14.64
CA ALA A 145 4.37 -19.58 16.03
C ALA A 145 5.22 -18.39 16.52
N HIS A 146 6.14 -17.85 15.69
CA HIS A 146 6.79 -16.60 16.04
C HIS A 146 5.81 -15.41 15.94
N HIS A 147 5.81 -14.58 16.97
CA HIS A 147 5.01 -13.36 17.04
C HIS A 147 5.90 -12.18 17.42
N PHE A 148 5.76 -11.07 16.71
CA PHE A 148 6.36 -9.81 17.15
C PHE A 148 5.44 -9.17 18.18
N ALA A 149 5.96 -8.95 19.39
CA ALA A 149 5.21 -8.31 20.47
C ALA A 149 4.80 -6.87 20.10
N HIS A 150 5.72 -6.13 19.45
CA HIS A 150 5.50 -4.75 19.05
C HIS A 150 5.98 -4.50 17.63
N PRO A 151 5.22 -3.73 16.81
CA PRO A 151 5.64 -3.34 15.45
C PRO A 151 6.97 -2.58 15.43
N ASP A 152 7.27 -1.81 16.46
CA ASP A 152 8.51 -1.00 16.57
C ASP A 152 9.80 -1.81 16.49
N GLN A 153 9.72 -3.13 16.70
CA GLN A 153 10.84 -4.05 16.51
C GLN A 153 11.12 -4.37 15.04
N LEU A 154 10.22 -3.96 14.14
CA LEU A 154 10.32 -4.26 12.72
C LEU A 154 11.02 -3.12 11.96
N PRO A 155 11.76 -3.46 10.90
CA PRO A 155 12.21 -2.45 9.96
C PRO A 155 11.01 -1.78 9.29
N LYS A 156 11.10 -0.45 9.12
CA LYS A 156 10.02 0.30 8.46
C LYS A 156 10.11 0.14 6.95
N PRO A 157 8.98 0.04 6.24
CA PRO A 157 8.96 0.05 4.79
C PRO A 157 9.68 1.28 4.21
N ARG A 158 10.50 1.05 3.18
CA ARG A 158 11.25 2.09 2.46
C ARG A 158 11.22 1.81 0.97
N LEU A 159 10.50 2.64 0.25
CA LEU A 159 10.50 2.62 -1.21
C LEU A 159 11.53 3.60 -1.75
N HIS A 160 12.19 3.21 -2.83
CA HIS A 160 13.24 4.00 -3.46
C HIS A 160 12.93 4.20 -4.94
N LEU A 161 12.91 5.46 -5.35
CA LEU A 161 12.98 5.83 -6.75
C LEU A 161 14.31 6.55 -6.94
N ASP A 162 15.14 6.05 -7.85
CA ASP A 162 16.30 6.81 -8.29
C ASP A 162 15.88 8.10 -9.00
N GLU A 163 16.75 9.07 -9.00
CA GLU A 163 16.45 10.42 -9.48
C GLU A 163 16.08 10.45 -10.95
N GLU A 164 16.81 9.68 -11.78
CA GLU A 164 16.56 9.61 -13.22
C GLU A 164 15.17 9.03 -13.50
N ARG A 165 14.83 7.92 -12.84
CA ARG A 165 13.54 7.26 -12.98
C ARG A 165 12.40 8.14 -12.49
N ARG A 166 12.60 8.84 -11.36
CA ARG A 166 11.63 9.80 -10.82
C ARG A 166 11.38 10.93 -11.79
N LYS A 167 12.46 11.55 -12.30
CA LYS A 167 12.38 12.65 -13.26
C LYS A 167 11.67 12.22 -14.54
N LYS A 168 12.06 11.09 -15.13
CA LYS A 168 11.41 10.54 -16.31
C LYS A 168 9.90 10.34 -16.10
N ALA A 169 9.51 9.72 -14.99
CA ALA A 169 8.10 9.48 -14.70
C ALA A 169 7.30 10.78 -14.49
N LEU A 170 7.92 11.82 -13.92
CA LEU A 170 7.31 13.15 -13.81
C LEU A 170 7.19 13.83 -15.18
N ASP A 171 8.25 13.82 -15.98
CA ASP A 171 8.25 14.41 -17.32
C ASP A 171 7.15 13.78 -18.23
N GLU A 172 6.97 12.47 -18.11
CA GLU A 172 5.91 11.73 -18.79
C GLU A 172 4.48 12.15 -18.40
N THR A 173 4.29 12.78 -17.23
CA THR A 173 2.97 13.34 -16.86
C THR A 173 2.62 14.57 -17.66
N GLY A 174 3.60 15.25 -18.25
CA GLY A 174 3.44 16.54 -18.93
C GLY A 174 3.05 17.69 -18.00
N VAL A 175 3.11 17.48 -16.67
CA VAL A 175 2.67 18.47 -15.68
C VAL A 175 3.86 18.97 -14.86
N GLN A 176 4.02 20.29 -14.83
CA GLN A 176 4.93 20.94 -13.91
C GLN A 176 4.22 21.26 -12.59
N PHE A 177 4.89 21.06 -11.48
CA PHE A 177 4.34 21.30 -10.15
C PHE A 177 5.05 22.49 -9.47
N GLY A 178 4.26 23.39 -8.89
CA GLY A 178 4.76 24.42 -7.99
C GLY A 178 5.17 23.87 -6.63
N LYS A 179 5.70 24.75 -5.80
CA LYS A 179 6.15 24.42 -4.44
C LYS A 179 5.53 25.38 -3.41
N PRO A 180 5.08 24.84 -2.27
CA PRO A 180 5.08 23.40 -1.92
C PRO A 180 4.09 22.60 -2.77
N LEU A 181 4.41 21.31 -3.01
CA LEU A 181 3.52 20.37 -3.67
C LEU A 181 2.81 19.50 -2.62
N ILE A 182 1.50 19.61 -2.54
CA ILE A 182 0.68 18.81 -1.61
C ILE A 182 -0.14 17.82 -2.40
N ALA A 183 0.00 16.52 -2.07
CA ALA A 183 -0.78 15.47 -2.71
C ALA A 183 -1.98 15.06 -1.84
N PHE A 184 -3.16 14.99 -2.43
CA PHE A 184 -4.34 14.41 -1.82
C PHE A 184 -4.69 13.08 -2.52
N ALA A 185 -5.02 12.06 -1.73
CA ALA A 185 -5.53 10.78 -2.22
C ALA A 185 -6.93 10.52 -1.64
N PRO A 186 -7.97 11.14 -2.24
CA PRO A 186 -9.34 11.09 -1.74
C PRO A 186 -10.06 9.79 -2.07
N GLY A 187 -9.46 8.92 -2.90
CA GLY A 187 -10.01 7.63 -3.30
C GLY A 187 -10.04 6.60 -2.17
N ALA A 188 -10.87 5.57 -2.34
CA ALA A 188 -10.94 4.42 -1.45
C ALA A 188 -11.53 3.20 -2.18
N GLU A 189 -10.67 2.30 -2.65
CA GLU A 189 -11.10 1.08 -3.38
C GLU A 189 -11.94 0.13 -2.50
N PHE A 190 -11.71 0.11 -1.20
CA PHE A 190 -12.48 -0.73 -0.27
C PHE A 190 -13.97 -0.38 -0.26
N GLY A 191 -14.33 0.91 -0.31
CA GLY A 191 -15.72 1.37 -0.33
C GLY A 191 -15.91 2.81 0.15
N SER A 192 -17.08 3.37 -0.11
CA SER A 192 -17.41 4.77 0.16
C SER A 192 -17.34 5.16 1.65
N ALA A 193 -17.48 4.19 2.56
CA ALA A 193 -17.39 4.46 4.00
C ALA A 193 -16.03 5.04 4.43
N LYS A 194 -14.94 4.76 3.67
CA LYS A 194 -13.61 5.29 3.94
C LYS A 194 -13.36 6.69 3.37
N ARG A 195 -14.25 7.21 2.54
CA ARG A 195 -14.04 8.48 1.85
C ARG A 195 -14.33 9.64 2.79
N TRP A 196 -13.34 10.47 3.01
CA TRP A 196 -13.51 11.78 3.61
C TRP A 196 -14.32 12.65 2.63
N PRO A 197 -15.25 13.51 3.10
CA PRO A 197 -16.09 14.30 2.20
C PRO A 197 -15.27 15.15 1.22
N THR A 198 -15.71 15.25 -0.03
CA THR A 198 -15.09 16.08 -1.08
C THR A 198 -15.04 17.55 -0.64
N THR A 199 -16.09 18.04 0.03
CA THR A 199 -16.16 19.39 0.60
C THR A 199 -15.07 19.63 1.65
N HIS A 200 -14.70 18.63 2.45
CA HIS A 200 -13.64 18.77 3.43
C HIS A 200 -12.25 18.80 2.80
N PHE A 201 -12.01 17.99 1.73
CA PHE A 201 -10.79 18.10 0.93
C PHE A 201 -10.69 19.48 0.27
N ALA A 202 -11.79 20.00 -0.28
CA ALA A 202 -11.81 21.34 -0.87
C ALA A 202 -11.54 22.43 0.17
N GLN A 203 -12.14 22.34 1.35
CA GLN A 203 -11.86 23.26 2.47
C GLN A 203 -10.40 23.21 2.90
N LEU A 204 -9.83 22.00 3.03
CA LEU A 204 -8.40 21.85 3.34
C LEU A 204 -7.53 22.47 2.24
N ALA A 205 -7.90 22.30 0.96
CA ALA A 205 -7.17 22.89 -0.14
C ALA A 205 -7.19 24.43 -0.09
N HIS A 206 -8.32 25.04 0.26
CA HIS A 206 -8.40 26.50 0.49
C HIS A 206 -7.50 26.94 1.64
N ILE A 207 -7.55 26.28 2.80
CA ILE A 207 -6.70 26.59 3.95
C ILE A 207 -5.21 26.48 3.59
N VAL A 208 -4.81 25.44 2.87
CA VAL A 208 -3.43 25.27 2.38
C VAL A 208 -3.02 26.44 1.50
N ARG A 209 -3.87 26.84 0.56
CA ARG A 209 -3.58 27.95 -0.38
C ARG A 209 -3.56 29.31 0.28
N ASP A 210 -4.36 29.52 1.30
CA ASP A 210 -4.33 30.76 2.09
C ASP A 210 -3.00 30.88 2.84
N ALA A 211 -2.47 29.76 3.36
CA ALA A 211 -1.19 29.72 4.05
C ALA A 211 0.01 29.71 3.07
N TYR A 212 -0.13 29.09 1.90
CA TYR A 212 0.89 28.94 0.86
C TYR A 212 0.29 29.27 -0.51
N PRO A 213 0.23 30.56 -0.93
CA PRO A 213 -0.41 30.97 -2.20
C PRO A 213 0.17 30.33 -3.45
N GLU A 214 1.46 29.97 -3.41
CA GLU A 214 2.16 29.28 -4.53
C GLU A 214 2.04 27.76 -4.51
N ALA A 215 1.37 27.19 -3.49
CA ALA A 215 1.22 25.74 -3.40
C ALA A 215 0.40 25.19 -4.57
N ASP A 216 0.91 24.12 -5.16
CA ASP A 216 0.14 23.26 -6.05
C ASP A 216 -0.44 22.10 -5.25
N ILE A 217 -1.70 21.76 -5.54
CA ILE A 217 -2.39 20.62 -4.97
C ILE A 217 -2.66 19.62 -6.09
N VAL A 218 -2.23 18.36 -5.89
CA VAL A 218 -2.47 17.29 -6.84
C VAL A 218 -3.37 16.22 -6.23
N LEU A 219 -4.39 15.82 -6.99
CA LEU A 219 -5.32 14.75 -6.58
C LEU A 219 -4.91 13.46 -7.29
N LEU A 220 -4.61 12.43 -6.51
CA LEU A 220 -4.17 11.12 -7.00
C LEU A 220 -5.22 10.05 -6.69
N GLY A 221 -5.39 9.12 -7.61
CA GLY A 221 -6.33 8.01 -7.47
C GLY A 221 -6.39 7.14 -8.71
N SER A 222 -7.17 6.09 -8.64
CA SER A 222 -7.52 5.25 -9.80
C SER A 222 -8.54 5.94 -10.71
N ALA A 223 -8.81 5.38 -11.88
CA ALA A 223 -9.86 5.87 -12.77
C ALA A 223 -11.26 5.89 -12.10
N LYS A 224 -11.50 5.02 -11.10
CA LYS A 224 -12.75 5.02 -10.31
C LYS A 224 -12.88 6.22 -9.37
N ASP A 225 -11.77 6.88 -9.08
CA ASP A 225 -11.73 8.02 -8.16
C ASP A 225 -11.74 9.35 -8.92
N HIS A 226 -11.72 9.31 -10.26
CA HIS A 226 -11.67 10.50 -11.13
C HIS A 226 -12.78 11.50 -10.80
N ASP A 227 -14.03 11.05 -10.73
CA ASP A 227 -15.18 11.95 -10.51
C ASP A 227 -15.15 12.61 -9.12
N VAL A 228 -14.71 11.86 -8.10
CA VAL A 228 -14.50 12.39 -6.74
C VAL A 228 -13.40 13.44 -6.72
N CYS A 229 -12.32 13.21 -7.45
CA CYS A 229 -11.24 14.19 -7.60
C CYS A 229 -11.68 15.41 -8.40
N GLU A 230 -12.46 15.23 -9.46
CA GLU A 230 -12.99 16.33 -10.25
C GLU A 230 -13.94 17.23 -9.44
N GLU A 231 -14.79 16.63 -8.61
CA GLU A 231 -15.66 17.38 -7.69
C GLU A 231 -14.85 18.27 -6.73
N ILE A 232 -13.70 17.78 -6.24
CA ILE A 232 -12.80 18.57 -5.37
C ILE A 232 -12.15 19.70 -6.21
N ALA A 233 -11.60 19.38 -7.37
CA ALA A 233 -10.92 20.35 -8.22
C ALA A 233 -11.86 21.50 -8.67
N ALA A 234 -13.10 21.17 -9.02
CA ALA A 234 -14.12 22.14 -9.41
C ALA A 234 -14.46 23.14 -8.26
N GLN A 235 -14.42 22.69 -7.01
CA GLN A 235 -14.67 23.57 -5.84
C GLN A 235 -13.51 24.52 -5.52
N VAL A 236 -12.28 24.19 -5.90
CA VAL A 236 -11.07 24.93 -5.50
C VAL A 236 -10.48 25.77 -6.63
N GLY A 237 -10.54 25.28 -7.87
CA GLY A 237 -10.06 25.99 -9.05
C GLY A 237 -8.69 25.53 -9.57
N PRO A 238 -8.02 26.32 -10.44
CA PRO A 238 -6.97 25.85 -11.35
C PRO A 238 -5.64 25.42 -10.70
N LYS A 239 -5.40 25.79 -9.45
CA LYS A 239 -4.23 25.34 -8.69
C LYS A 239 -4.37 23.90 -8.13
N VAL A 240 -5.51 23.26 -8.35
CA VAL A 240 -5.74 21.84 -8.02
C VAL A 240 -5.76 21.04 -9.32
N LYS A 241 -4.83 20.09 -9.42
CA LYS A 241 -4.65 19.25 -10.62
C LYS A 241 -5.21 17.85 -10.36
N ASN A 242 -6.29 17.50 -11.08
CA ASN A 242 -6.83 16.15 -11.01
C ASN A 242 -6.00 15.20 -11.89
N MET A 243 -5.27 14.30 -11.26
CA MET A 243 -4.46 13.26 -11.93
C MET A 243 -5.01 11.84 -11.69
N ALA A 244 -6.19 11.71 -11.10
CA ALA A 244 -6.81 10.42 -10.87
C ALA A 244 -7.20 9.73 -12.19
N GLY A 245 -6.73 8.52 -12.39
CA GLY A 245 -6.99 7.72 -13.59
C GLY A 245 -6.17 8.09 -14.83
N VAL A 246 -5.41 9.19 -14.80
CA VAL A 246 -4.54 9.60 -15.94
C VAL A 246 -3.07 9.28 -15.67
N THR A 247 -2.71 8.91 -14.46
CA THR A 247 -1.36 8.47 -14.11
C THR A 247 -1.27 6.95 -13.97
N THR A 248 -0.16 6.39 -14.41
CA THR A 248 0.27 5.04 -14.02
C THR A 248 0.66 5.03 -12.54
N LEU A 249 0.74 3.84 -11.93
CA LEU A 249 1.22 3.75 -10.55
C LEU A 249 2.68 4.24 -10.40
N GLU A 250 3.52 4.06 -11.41
CA GLU A 250 4.90 4.55 -11.40
C GLU A 250 4.96 6.08 -11.40
N GLN A 251 4.12 6.73 -12.21
CA GLN A 251 3.98 8.19 -12.20
C GLN A 251 3.43 8.70 -10.87
N ALA A 252 2.42 8.02 -10.30
CA ALA A 252 1.89 8.35 -8.97
C ALA A 252 2.97 8.22 -7.86
N LEU A 253 3.81 7.18 -7.91
CA LEU A 253 4.98 7.03 -7.03
C LEU A 253 5.94 8.24 -7.16
N ALA A 254 6.23 8.69 -8.39
CA ALA A 254 7.12 9.82 -8.65
C ALA A 254 6.54 11.14 -8.13
N VAL A 255 5.23 11.37 -8.32
CA VAL A 255 4.52 12.55 -7.80
C VAL A 255 4.54 12.54 -6.27
N LEU A 256 4.20 11.41 -5.63
CA LEU A 256 4.26 11.27 -4.17
C LEU A 256 5.68 11.49 -3.64
N ALA A 257 6.70 10.93 -4.30
CA ALA A 257 8.10 11.12 -3.93
C ALA A 257 8.55 12.59 -4.01
N SER A 258 7.89 13.39 -4.83
CA SER A 258 8.16 14.82 -5.03
C SER A 258 7.28 15.74 -4.18
N SER A 259 6.28 15.19 -3.50
CA SER A 259 5.36 15.95 -2.65
C SER A 259 6.01 16.34 -1.33
N ASP A 260 5.74 17.56 -0.86
CA ASP A 260 6.20 18.05 0.43
C ASP A 260 5.34 17.50 1.57
N ALA A 261 4.06 17.22 1.31
CA ALA A 261 3.19 16.47 2.22
C ALA A 261 2.06 15.74 1.47
N VAL A 262 1.46 14.76 2.14
CA VAL A 262 0.36 13.95 1.60
C VAL A 262 -0.79 13.87 2.60
N VAL A 263 -2.03 13.99 2.12
CA VAL A 263 -3.25 13.69 2.89
C VAL A 263 -4.04 12.62 2.17
N SER A 264 -4.30 11.52 2.82
CA SER A 264 -4.92 10.36 2.17
C SER A 264 -5.96 9.69 3.08
N ASN A 265 -7.05 9.25 2.49
CA ASN A 265 -7.86 8.21 3.13
C ASN A 265 -7.01 6.94 3.33
N ASP A 266 -7.44 6.04 4.20
CA ASP A 266 -6.81 4.71 4.33
C ASP A 266 -6.86 3.96 2.98
N SER A 267 -5.77 4.06 2.23
CA SER A 267 -5.63 3.58 0.84
C SER A 267 -4.20 3.10 0.55
N GLY A 268 -4.01 2.49 -0.61
CA GLY A 268 -2.66 2.07 -1.05
C GLY A 268 -1.67 3.22 -1.18
N LEU A 269 -2.12 4.41 -1.61
CA LEU A 269 -1.29 5.60 -1.78
C LEU A 269 -0.80 6.16 -0.44
N LEU A 270 -1.60 6.01 0.64
CA LEU A 270 -1.18 6.33 2.01
C LEU A 270 0.09 5.56 2.40
N HIS A 271 0.07 4.25 2.20
CA HIS A 271 1.21 3.38 2.54
C HIS A 271 2.43 3.67 1.65
N ILE A 272 2.20 3.96 0.36
CA ILE A 272 3.28 4.38 -0.55
C ILE A 272 3.94 5.66 -0.06
N ALA A 273 3.16 6.71 0.25
CA ALA A 273 3.69 7.99 0.72
C ALA A 273 4.51 7.82 2.01
N SER A 274 3.98 7.03 2.96
CA SER A 274 4.67 6.65 4.18
C SER A 274 6.02 5.96 3.90
N ALA A 275 6.03 4.97 2.99
CA ALA A 275 7.24 4.22 2.64
C ALA A 275 8.25 5.05 1.80
N LEU A 276 7.79 6.07 1.09
CA LEU A 276 8.63 7.07 0.43
C LEU A 276 9.19 8.11 1.41
N ASN A 277 8.91 7.95 2.69
CA ASN A 277 9.30 8.88 3.76
C ASN A 277 8.81 10.31 3.54
N ARG A 278 7.58 10.46 3.02
CA ARG A 278 6.93 11.76 2.88
C ARG A 278 6.07 12.04 4.11
N PRO A 279 6.07 13.28 4.61
CA PRO A 279 5.09 13.71 5.62
C PRO A 279 3.69 13.31 5.15
N VAL A 280 2.99 12.47 5.91
CA VAL A 280 1.69 11.95 5.47
C VAL A 280 0.68 11.88 6.61
N ILE A 281 -0.54 12.32 6.33
CA ILE A 281 -1.69 12.19 7.21
C ILE A 281 -2.64 11.15 6.64
N GLY A 282 -2.86 10.08 7.40
CA GLY A 282 -3.85 9.05 7.10
C GLY A 282 -5.17 9.31 7.83
N LEU A 283 -6.26 9.35 7.06
CA LEU A 283 -7.61 9.57 7.57
C LEU A 283 -8.33 8.23 7.74
N TYR A 284 -8.66 7.89 8.98
CA TYR A 284 -9.26 6.61 9.35
C TYR A 284 -10.64 6.79 9.96
N GLY A 285 -11.63 6.17 9.35
CA GLY A 285 -12.99 6.13 9.87
C GLY A 285 -13.44 4.70 10.15
N PRO A 286 -13.93 3.95 9.16
CA PRO A 286 -14.46 2.58 9.35
C PRO A 286 -13.36 1.53 9.55
N THR A 287 -12.11 1.87 9.34
CA THR A 287 -10.94 1.00 9.49
C THR A 287 -10.08 1.38 10.67
N ASP A 288 -9.19 0.47 11.05
CA ASP A 288 -8.40 0.57 12.26
C ASP A 288 -6.96 0.97 11.91
N PRO A 289 -6.50 2.16 12.36
CA PRO A 289 -5.12 2.57 12.14
C PRO A 289 -4.10 1.68 12.87
N ASP A 290 -4.50 1.01 13.94
CA ASP A 290 -3.60 0.10 14.68
C ASP A 290 -3.40 -1.22 13.92
N HIS A 291 -4.37 -1.61 13.07
CA HIS A 291 -4.26 -2.80 12.23
C HIS A 291 -3.46 -2.57 10.94
N ALA A 292 -3.66 -1.43 10.28
CA ALA A 292 -2.99 -1.10 9.02
C ALA A 292 -2.42 0.33 9.06
N PRO A 293 -1.41 0.60 9.92
CA PRO A 293 -0.84 1.93 10.05
C PRO A 293 0.00 2.32 8.83
N PRO A 294 0.09 3.61 8.50
CA PRO A 294 1.17 4.12 7.65
C PRO A 294 2.48 4.07 8.47
N PHE A 295 3.26 3.02 8.24
CA PHE A 295 4.33 2.64 9.15
C PHE A 295 5.66 3.38 8.85
N SER A 296 5.75 4.64 9.24
CA SER A 296 6.96 5.47 9.17
C SER A 296 7.00 6.51 10.30
N ASP A 297 8.17 7.15 10.50
CA ASP A 297 8.36 8.19 11.52
C ASP A 297 7.68 9.52 11.17
N VAL A 298 7.44 9.73 9.88
CA VAL A 298 6.86 10.97 9.34
C VAL A 298 5.37 10.83 9.03
N ALA A 299 4.74 9.75 9.48
CA ALA A 299 3.31 9.53 9.29
C ALA A 299 2.52 9.88 10.55
N LYS A 300 1.35 10.48 10.35
CA LYS A 300 0.34 10.69 11.40
C LYS A 300 -0.98 10.10 10.97
N THR A 301 -1.77 9.64 11.93
CA THR A 301 -3.12 9.13 11.69
C THR A 301 -4.14 9.98 12.43
N ILE A 302 -5.25 10.29 11.79
CA ILE A 302 -6.40 10.93 12.41
C ILE A 302 -7.56 9.95 12.39
N SER A 303 -8.11 9.67 13.56
CA SER A 303 -9.29 8.83 13.74
C SER A 303 -10.08 9.31 14.96
N LEU A 304 -11.36 9.53 14.78
CA LEU A 304 -12.24 9.98 15.87
C LEU A 304 -12.61 8.87 16.85
N ARG A 305 -12.29 7.61 16.53
CA ARG A 305 -12.55 6.42 17.38
C ARG A 305 -13.95 6.42 18.02
N LEU A 306 -14.98 6.73 17.19
CA LEU A 306 -16.37 6.72 17.64
C LEU A 306 -16.78 5.31 18.11
N SER A 307 -17.82 5.21 18.94
CA SER A 307 -18.30 3.93 19.45
C SER A 307 -18.69 2.92 18.35
N CYS A 308 -19.07 3.40 17.16
CA CYS A 308 -19.35 2.56 15.98
C CYS A 308 -18.13 2.33 15.07
N SER A 309 -16.92 2.81 15.44
CA SER A 309 -15.69 2.73 14.64
C SER A 309 -14.56 2.08 15.46
N PRO A 310 -13.77 1.17 14.85
CA PRO A 310 -13.77 0.72 13.45
C PRO A 310 -14.82 -0.37 13.16
N CYS A 311 -15.76 -0.10 12.24
CA CYS A 311 -16.81 -1.08 11.89
C CYS A 311 -16.40 -2.04 10.76
N LYS A 312 -15.33 -1.77 10.03
CA LYS A 312 -14.79 -2.57 8.91
C LYS A 312 -15.83 -2.83 7.80
N LYS A 313 -16.77 -1.89 7.58
CA LYS A 313 -17.81 -1.99 6.55
C LYS A 313 -17.47 -1.14 5.33
N ARG A 314 -17.85 -1.62 4.14
CA ARG A 314 -17.64 -0.92 2.86
C ARG A 314 -18.56 0.28 2.67
N ILE A 315 -19.75 0.20 3.24
CA ILE A 315 -20.79 1.24 3.27
C ILE A 315 -21.18 1.42 4.72
N CYS A 316 -21.39 2.67 5.16
CA CYS A 316 -21.78 2.96 6.53
C CYS A 316 -23.16 2.34 6.85
N PRO A 317 -23.25 1.38 7.76
CA PRO A 317 -24.52 0.72 8.09
C PRO A 317 -25.51 1.67 8.77
N LEU A 318 -25.00 2.70 9.44
CA LEU A 318 -25.80 3.72 10.13
C LEU A 318 -26.11 4.92 9.23
N LYS A 319 -25.66 4.92 7.97
CA LYS A 319 -25.86 5.95 6.94
C LYS A 319 -25.33 7.35 7.27
N HIS A 320 -24.91 7.67 8.50
CA HIS A 320 -24.46 9.00 8.91
C HIS A 320 -22.99 9.29 8.56
N GLN A 321 -22.13 8.26 8.47
CA GLN A 321 -20.68 8.35 8.16
C GLN A 321 -19.90 9.36 9.06
N ASN A 322 -20.36 9.55 10.31
CA ASN A 322 -19.80 10.57 11.23
C ASN A 322 -18.31 10.41 11.50
N CYS A 323 -17.77 9.19 11.47
CA CYS A 323 -16.34 8.94 11.63
C CYS A 323 -15.46 9.63 10.57
N MET A 324 -16.04 10.01 9.42
CA MET A 324 -15.37 10.79 8.37
C MET A 324 -15.93 12.23 8.31
N ARG A 325 -17.23 12.40 8.44
CA ARG A 325 -17.87 13.74 8.33
C ARG A 325 -17.54 14.69 9.45
N GLN A 326 -17.35 14.19 10.67
CA GLN A 326 -16.99 15.03 11.83
C GLN A 326 -15.47 15.26 11.95
N MET A 327 -14.68 14.67 11.07
CA MET A 327 -13.26 14.98 10.95
C MET A 327 -13.12 16.24 10.10
N GLU A 328 -13.06 17.39 10.76
CA GLU A 328 -13.06 18.70 10.09
C GLU A 328 -11.74 19.01 9.39
N ALA A 329 -11.79 19.83 8.34
CA ALA A 329 -10.61 20.23 7.57
C ALA A 329 -9.57 20.97 8.44
N GLN A 330 -10.02 21.76 9.41
CA GLN A 330 -9.14 22.46 10.34
C GLN A 330 -8.32 21.49 11.21
N MET A 331 -8.93 20.40 11.67
CA MET A 331 -8.21 19.37 12.45
C MET A 331 -7.08 18.74 11.62
N VAL A 332 -7.35 18.47 10.34
CA VAL A 332 -6.34 17.92 9.42
C VAL A 332 -5.25 18.95 9.14
N TRP A 333 -5.63 20.22 8.92
CA TRP A 333 -4.68 21.31 8.73
C TRP A 333 -3.74 21.49 9.91
N ASP A 334 -4.26 21.51 11.14
CA ASP A 334 -3.44 21.66 12.35
C ASP A 334 -2.35 20.60 12.49
N SER A 335 -2.65 19.40 12.02
CA SER A 335 -1.67 18.30 11.94
C SER A 335 -0.71 18.48 10.77
N LEU A 336 -1.19 18.91 9.60
CA LEU A 336 -0.43 19.06 8.36
C LEU A 336 0.59 20.21 8.48
N ARG A 337 0.18 21.39 8.94
CA ARG A 337 1.06 22.56 9.07
C ARG A 337 2.28 22.29 9.95
N GLY A 338 2.12 21.50 11.01
CA GLY A 338 3.23 21.09 11.88
C GLY A 338 4.23 20.14 11.21
N MET A 339 3.86 19.50 10.09
CA MET A 339 4.72 18.62 9.30
C MET A 339 5.40 19.37 8.15
N LEU A 340 4.81 20.48 7.68
CA LEU A 340 5.38 21.33 6.61
C LEU A 340 6.43 22.30 7.15
N ALA A 341 6.40 22.61 8.46
CA ALA A 341 7.30 23.54 9.12
C ALA A 341 8.58 22.87 9.66
N SER A 342 8.63 21.54 9.65
CA SER A 342 9.76 20.71 10.10
C SER A 342 10.63 20.26 8.93
#